data_51977b850c793e774fa6438d0d9d449d
#
_entry.id   51977b850c793e774fa6438d0d9d449d
#
_cell.length_a   1.000
_cell.length_b   1.000
_cell.length_c   1.000
_cell.angle_alpha   90.00
_cell.angle_beta   90.00
_cell.angle_gamma   90.00
#
_symmetry.space_group_name_H-M   'P 1'
#
loop_
_entity.id
_entity.type
_entity.pdbx_description
1 polymer ?
#
loop_
_entity_poly.entity_id
_entity_poly.type
_entity_poly.pdbx_seq_one_letter_code
_entity_poly.pdbx_strand_id
1 'polypeptide(L)'
;MMLLALLWLTLLAFVVSAQNASVPNQALVIDPKSFSALKTVPPPSKSNLTTIFLPPGISEDEATSKPFHVYDDAFYDIIGDNPTLTVIASQGINPLYHEAVVWYPPTDEMFFVQNAGATASGTGLNKSNIIQKISLSQAAQYSTQRNASGHVNVTTVNANPTVVNANGGTNYRGQLLFTGEGQGNNTAPSLYVVNPQPPYNTTVLVNNYFGRQFNSLNDVSINPRNGDVYFTDTLYGYLQDFRPPPALPNQVYRFTPTTGAVTVVADGFDLPNGITFSPNGSYAYVTDTGAQYSFYGYNMTAPASIYRFTVEEDGTFSNRKLFTYATPGVPDGIHCDTNGNVYAGLNDGVQVWNPSGTLLGKIFLGTTSANFNFAGKGRMVICAETQLYYATLAAEGAVVASQMPPM
;
A
#
# COMPACT_ATOMS: atom_id res chain seq x y z
N MET A 1 -27.86 -54.13 43.91
CA MET A 1 -26.42 -53.91 43.81
C MET A 1 -26.21 -52.97 42.64
N MET A 2 -26.06 -51.66 42.90
CA MET A 2 -25.73 -50.63 41.91
C MET A 2 -24.25 -50.31 42.04
N LEU A 3 -23.51 -50.52 40.97
CA LEU A 3 -22.09 -50.07 40.86
C LEU A 3 -22.06 -48.61 40.42
N LEU A 4 -21.58 -47.73 41.28
CA LEU A 4 -21.19 -46.34 40.92
C LEU A 4 -19.78 -46.39 40.31
N ALA A 5 -19.65 -45.99 39.05
CA ALA A 5 -18.38 -45.73 38.41
C ALA A 5 -18.03 -44.22 38.60
N LEU A 6 -16.97 -43.91 39.35
CA LEU A 6 -16.38 -42.59 39.45
C LEU A 6 -15.52 -42.34 38.21
N LEU A 7 -15.93 -41.37 37.39
CA LEU A 7 -15.06 -40.81 36.34
C LEU A 7 -14.15 -39.71 36.98
N TRP A 8 -12.85 -39.95 36.95
CA TRP A 8 -11.84 -38.93 37.24
C TRP A 8 -11.57 -38.14 35.97
N LEU A 9 -11.98 -36.85 35.91
CA LEU A 9 -11.52 -35.88 34.93
C LEU A 9 -10.19 -35.32 35.40
N THR A 10 -9.10 -35.70 34.74
CA THR A 10 -7.80 -35.01 34.87
C THR A 10 -7.81 -33.74 34.00
N LEU A 11 -7.91 -32.56 34.62
CA LEU A 11 -7.68 -31.29 33.99
C LEU A 11 -6.16 -31.16 33.75
N LEU A 12 -5.70 -31.32 32.50
CA LEU A 12 -4.36 -30.88 32.09
C LEU A 12 -4.39 -29.36 31.95
N ALA A 13 -3.86 -28.67 32.93
CA ALA A 13 -3.53 -27.24 32.79
C ALA A 13 -2.31 -27.12 31.88
N PHE A 14 -2.49 -26.67 30.64
CA PHE A 14 -1.40 -26.18 29.82
C PHE A 14 -0.92 -24.87 30.43
N VAL A 15 0.18 -24.92 31.15
CA VAL A 15 0.95 -23.73 31.49
C VAL A 15 1.66 -23.29 30.23
N VAL A 16 1.04 -22.37 29.48
CA VAL A 16 1.75 -21.61 28.46
C VAL A 16 2.73 -20.69 29.20
N SER A 17 3.98 -21.10 29.25
CA SER A 17 5.04 -20.20 29.67
C SER A 17 5.15 -19.11 28.62
N ALA A 18 4.71 -17.89 28.97
CA ALA A 18 5.05 -16.72 28.20
C ALA A 18 6.60 -16.62 28.24
N GLN A 19 7.27 -17.03 27.16
CA GLN A 19 8.64 -16.66 26.94
C GLN A 19 8.60 -15.12 26.86
N ASN A 20 9.31 -14.45 27.77
CA ASN A 20 9.65 -13.04 27.62
C ASN A 20 10.52 -12.92 26.36
N ALA A 21 9.91 -12.81 25.19
CA ALA A 21 10.60 -12.46 23.98
C ALA A 21 11.28 -11.11 24.22
N SER A 22 12.58 -11.03 24.08
CA SER A 22 13.29 -9.77 24.19
C SER A 22 12.82 -8.84 23.08
N VAL A 23 12.49 -7.59 23.44
CA VAL A 23 12.11 -6.57 22.46
C VAL A 23 13.24 -6.46 21.41
N PRO A 24 12.94 -6.59 20.09
CA PRO A 24 13.95 -6.45 19.05
C PRO A 24 14.67 -5.09 19.13
N ASN A 25 15.96 -5.06 18.81
CA ASN A 25 16.78 -3.85 18.95
C ASN A 25 16.25 -2.64 18.16
N GLN A 26 15.58 -2.85 17.03
CA GLN A 26 14.99 -1.80 16.21
C GLN A 26 13.51 -1.55 16.53
N ALA A 27 12.97 -2.19 17.57
CA ALA A 27 11.59 -1.98 17.98
C ALA A 27 11.49 -0.96 19.13
N LEU A 28 10.46 -0.11 19.06
CA LEU A 28 10.09 0.87 20.07
C LEU A 28 8.69 0.56 20.58
N VAL A 29 8.57 0.20 21.85
CA VAL A 29 7.26 -0.07 22.45
C VAL A 29 6.56 1.25 22.78
N ILE A 30 5.33 1.39 22.31
CA ILE A 30 4.48 2.57 22.53
C ILE A 30 3.22 2.12 23.25
N ASP A 31 3.07 2.54 24.50
CA ASP A 31 1.83 2.32 25.26
C ASP A 31 0.80 3.40 24.91
N PRO A 32 -0.32 3.06 24.23
CA PRO A 32 -1.37 4.03 23.92
C PRO A 32 -1.97 4.73 25.15
N LYS A 33 -1.90 4.10 26.32
CA LYS A 33 -2.37 4.70 27.59
C LYS A 33 -1.54 5.91 28.01
N SER A 34 -0.26 5.99 27.58
CA SER A 34 0.65 7.08 27.92
C SER A 34 0.22 8.42 27.33
N PHE A 35 -0.64 8.42 26.31
CA PHE A 35 -1.12 9.62 25.62
C PHE A 35 -2.64 9.68 25.45
N SER A 36 -3.41 8.75 26.03
CA SER A 36 -4.88 8.84 26.05
C SER A 36 -5.38 10.13 26.74
N ALA A 37 -4.60 10.65 27.70
CA ALA A 37 -4.85 11.92 28.35
C ALA A 37 -3.53 12.71 28.43
N LEU A 38 -3.39 13.73 27.60
CA LEU A 38 -2.24 14.62 27.60
C LEU A 38 -2.42 15.77 28.58
N LYS A 39 -1.36 16.17 29.29
CA LYS A 39 -1.35 17.36 30.15
C LYS A 39 -1.70 18.63 29.37
N THR A 40 -1.26 18.72 28.13
CA THR A 40 -1.56 19.82 27.20
C THR A 40 -1.78 19.24 25.82
N VAL A 41 -2.94 19.52 25.23
CA VAL A 41 -3.26 19.19 23.85
C VAL A 41 -3.03 20.44 23.02
N PRO A 42 -2.21 20.39 21.94
CA PRO A 42 -2.02 21.53 21.05
C PRO A 42 -3.34 22.01 20.45
N PRO A 43 -3.53 23.33 20.26
CA PRO A 43 -4.72 23.84 19.58
C PRO A 43 -4.72 23.42 18.09
N PRO A 44 -5.88 23.32 17.43
CA PRO A 44 -5.99 22.91 16.03
C PRO A 44 -5.09 23.70 15.08
N SER A 45 -4.82 24.99 15.38
CA SER A 45 -3.93 25.84 14.57
C SER A 45 -2.45 25.44 14.61
N LYS A 46 -2.07 24.50 15.47
CA LYS A 46 -0.71 23.94 15.57
C LYS A 46 -0.55 22.56 14.91
N SER A 47 -1.61 22.07 14.31
CA SER A 47 -1.60 20.80 13.58
C SER A 47 -2.09 21.01 12.15
N ASN A 48 -1.51 20.29 11.21
CA ASN A 48 -1.96 20.18 9.83
C ASN A 48 -2.06 18.71 9.44
N LEU A 49 -2.44 18.43 8.20
CA LEU A 49 -2.62 17.06 7.72
C LEU A 49 -1.37 16.19 7.92
N THR A 50 -0.19 16.77 7.75
CA THR A 50 1.10 16.06 7.78
C THR A 50 1.82 16.10 9.13
N THR A 51 1.21 16.67 10.17
CA THR A 51 1.83 16.78 11.49
C THR A 51 1.99 15.39 12.12
N ILE A 52 3.23 14.96 12.28
CA ILE A 52 3.58 13.70 12.94
C ILE A 52 3.43 13.89 14.47
N PHE A 53 2.69 12.98 15.08
CA PHE A 53 2.58 12.92 16.54
C PHE A 53 3.58 11.91 17.10
N LEU A 54 4.47 12.38 17.98
CA LEU A 54 5.31 11.51 18.80
C LEU A 54 4.76 11.46 20.22
N PRO A 55 4.59 10.28 20.81
CA PRO A 55 4.13 10.13 22.20
C PRO A 55 5.07 10.85 23.19
N PRO A 56 4.55 11.33 24.34
CA PRO A 56 5.37 12.01 25.33
C PRO A 56 6.56 11.16 25.79
N GLY A 57 7.74 11.79 25.82
CA GLY A 57 8.99 11.15 26.23
C GLY A 57 9.75 10.44 25.12
N ILE A 58 9.20 10.36 23.91
CA ILE A 58 9.87 9.82 22.72
C ILE A 58 10.43 10.99 21.91
N SER A 59 11.75 10.97 21.66
CA SER A 59 12.41 11.91 20.76
C SER A 59 12.30 11.45 19.30
N GLU A 60 12.49 12.39 18.35
CA GLU A 60 12.55 12.07 16.93
C GLU A 60 13.71 11.11 16.59
N ASP A 61 14.87 11.31 17.24
CA ASP A 61 16.03 10.43 17.09
C ASP A 61 15.73 9.02 17.58
N GLU A 62 15.04 8.87 18.71
CA GLU A 62 14.64 7.54 19.20
C GLU A 62 13.62 6.88 18.27
N ALA A 63 12.60 7.60 17.85
CA ALA A 63 11.58 7.11 16.93
C ALA A 63 12.20 6.64 15.60
N THR A 64 13.17 7.38 15.06
CA THR A 64 13.85 7.07 13.80
C THR A 64 14.85 5.93 13.94
N SER A 65 15.59 5.88 15.06
CA SER A 65 16.60 4.83 15.30
C SER A 65 15.99 3.47 15.62
N LYS A 66 14.71 3.44 16.05
CA LYS A 66 13.93 2.25 16.33
C LYS A 66 12.65 2.26 15.47
N PRO A 67 12.74 2.02 14.16
CA PRO A 67 11.66 2.30 13.23
C PRO A 67 10.43 1.38 13.35
N PHE A 68 10.51 0.28 14.09
CA PHE A 68 9.35 -0.61 14.29
C PHE A 68 8.63 -0.25 15.60
N HIS A 69 7.61 0.61 15.48
CA HIS A 69 6.82 1.07 16.62
C HIS A 69 5.73 0.05 16.97
N VAL A 70 5.80 -0.56 18.14
CA VAL A 70 4.90 -1.60 18.64
C VAL A 70 3.82 -0.97 19.50
N TYR A 71 2.57 -0.99 19.02
CA TYR A 71 1.39 -0.51 19.76
C TYR A 71 0.61 -1.66 20.41
N ASP A 72 0.77 -2.86 19.88
CA ASP A 72 0.15 -4.11 20.36
C ASP A 72 1.14 -5.26 20.18
N ASP A 73 1.17 -6.19 21.13
CA ASP A 73 2.10 -7.32 21.14
C ASP A 73 1.98 -8.22 19.89
N ALA A 74 0.81 -8.27 19.25
CA ALA A 74 0.63 -8.98 17.99
C ALA A 74 1.50 -8.42 16.85
N PHE A 75 2.05 -7.22 16.98
CA PHE A 75 3.00 -6.67 16.01
C PHE A 75 4.34 -7.42 15.99
N TYR A 76 4.72 -8.07 17.09
CA TYR A 76 5.93 -8.90 17.12
C TYR A 76 5.86 -10.09 16.15
N ASP A 77 4.68 -10.69 15.96
CA ASP A 77 4.48 -11.76 14.97
C ASP A 77 4.70 -11.28 13.54
N ILE A 78 4.50 -9.99 13.30
CA ILE A 78 4.66 -9.32 12.00
C ILE A 78 6.12 -8.99 11.73
N ILE A 79 6.80 -8.37 12.70
CA ILE A 79 8.18 -7.91 12.51
C ILE A 79 9.20 -9.02 12.75
N GLY A 80 8.89 -10.01 13.62
CA GLY A 80 9.81 -11.09 14.01
C GLY A 80 10.92 -10.62 14.97
N ASP A 81 11.86 -11.53 15.25
CA ASP A 81 12.89 -11.32 16.27
C ASP A 81 13.99 -10.32 15.84
N ASN A 82 14.27 -10.21 14.55
CA ASN A 82 15.37 -9.42 14.01
C ASN A 82 14.92 -8.59 12.78
N PRO A 83 13.95 -7.68 12.94
CA PRO A 83 13.53 -6.83 11.85
C PRO A 83 14.64 -5.85 11.48
N THR A 84 14.75 -5.51 10.18
CA THR A 84 15.68 -4.48 9.70
C THR A 84 14.98 -3.52 8.76
N LEU A 85 15.43 -2.27 8.77
CA LEU A 85 15.01 -1.26 7.80
C LEU A 85 16.26 -0.56 7.26
N THR A 86 16.43 -0.57 5.95
CA THR A 86 17.63 -0.04 5.28
C THR A 86 17.24 0.84 4.11
N VAL A 87 17.83 2.04 3.98
CA VAL A 87 17.73 2.86 2.77
C VAL A 87 18.59 2.20 1.69
N ILE A 88 17.97 1.77 0.61
CA ILE A 88 18.66 1.09 -0.51
C ILE A 88 18.86 1.98 -1.73
N ALA A 89 18.15 3.11 -1.81
CA ALA A 89 18.39 4.15 -2.81
C ALA A 89 17.92 5.51 -2.27
N SER A 90 18.60 6.58 -2.69
CA SER A 90 18.23 7.96 -2.35
C SER A 90 18.54 8.88 -3.54
N GLN A 91 17.64 9.84 -3.81
CA GLN A 91 17.76 10.80 -4.92
C GLN A 91 17.75 12.26 -4.46
N GLY A 92 18.23 12.50 -3.25
CA GLY A 92 18.29 13.84 -2.66
C GLY A 92 16.90 14.43 -2.49
N ILE A 93 16.56 15.46 -3.25
CA ILE A 93 15.25 16.16 -3.18
C ILE A 93 14.27 15.72 -4.28
N ASN A 94 14.66 14.80 -5.16
CA ASN A 94 13.83 14.40 -6.30
C ASN A 94 12.94 13.21 -5.91
N PRO A 95 11.60 13.32 -5.94
CA PRO A 95 10.69 12.26 -5.51
C PRO A 95 10.52 11.19 -6.62
N LEU A 96 11.43 10.25 -6.69
CA LEU A 96 11.46 9.20 -7.71
C LEU A 96 10.84 7.87 -7.27
N TYR A 97 10.46 7.71 -6.00
CA TYR A 97 9.96 6.45 -5.45
C TYR A 97 8.59 6.68 -4.82
N HIS A 98 7.52 6.39 -5.56
CA HIS A 98 6.17 6.77 -5.14
C HIS A 98 5.18 5.60 -5.20
N GLU A 99 4.84 5.10 -6.39
CA GLU A 99 3.67 4.25 -6.60
C GLU A 99 4.00 2.92 -7.30
N ALA A 100 2.96 2.08 -7.51
CA ALA A 100 2.99 0.82 -8.24
C ALA A 100 4.12 -0.12 -7.82
N VAL A 101 4.28 -0.33 -6.51
CA VAL A 101 5.33 -1.23 -6.01
C VAL A 101 4.92 -2.69 -6.27
N VAL A 102 5.48 -3.31 -7.31
CA VAL A 102 5.09 -4.64 -7.76
C VAL A 102 6.30 -5.57 -7.80
N TRP A 103 6.27 -6.61 -6.98
CA TRP A 103 7.27 -7.67 -7.02
C TRP A 103 7.00 -8.64 -8.18
N TYR A 104 8.04 -8.93 -8.98
CA TYR A 104 8.00 -9.95 -10.02
C TYR A 104 8.89 -11.13 -9.62
N PRO A 105 8.31 -12.21 -9.03
CA PRO A 105 9.06 -13.34 -8.48
C PRO A 105 10.01 -14.04 -9.45
N PRO A 106 9.68 -14.26 -10.76
CA PRO A 106 10.55 -15.04 -11.65
C PRO A 106 11.96 -14.48 -11.83
N THR A 107 12.14 -13.16 -11.68
CA THR A 107 13.46 -12.51 -11.77
C THR A 107 13.90 -11.86 -10.46
N ASP A 108 13.08 -11.96 -9.42
CA ASP A 108 13.25 -11.33 -8.11
C ASP A 108 13.53 -9.82 -8.22
N GLU A 109 12.70 -9.15 -9.03
CA GLU A 109 12.76 -7.71 -9.27
C GLU A 109 11.55 -7.00 -8.65
N MET A 110 11.75 -5.77 -8.18
CA MET A 110 10.69 -4.87 -7.74
C MET A 110 10.54 -3.74 -8.73
N PHE A 111 9.32 -3.57 -9.26
CA PHE A 111 8.93 -2.47 -10.14
C PHE A 111 8.24 -1.38 -9.33
N PHE A 112 8.37 -0.12 -9.74
CA PHE A 112 7.71 1.04 -9.13
C PHE A 112 7.68 2.22 -10.11
N VAL A 113 6.89 3.25 -9.78
CA VAL A 113 6.77 4.48 -10.57
C VAL A 113 7.09 5.72 -9.73
N GLN A 114 7.29 6.84 -10.43
CA GLN A 114 7.69 8.11 -9.84
C GLN A 114 6.51 8.93 -9.36
N ASN A 115 6.79 9.88 -8.46
CA ASN A 115 5.83 10.87 -8.00
C ASN A 115 5.47 11.87 -9.11
N ALA A 116 4.25 12.37 -9.09
CA ALA A 116 3.78 13.47 -9.93
C ALA A 116 4.68 14.72 -9.89
N GLY A 117 5.25 14.99 -8.72
CA GLY A 117 6.16 16.13 -8.50
C GLY A 117 7.58 15.95 -9.05
N ALA A 118 7.96 14.77 -9.59
CA ALA A 118 9.30 14.54 -10.10
C ALA A 118 9.63 15.51 -11.25
N THR A 119 10.74 16.23 -11.14
CA THR A 119 11.05 17.38 -12.01
C THR A 119 11.22 16.98 -13.47
N ALA A 120 11.96 15.91 -13.74
CA ALA A 120 12.30 15.51 -15.09
C ALA A 120 11.25 14.60 -15.76
N SER A 121 10.55 13.79 -15.00
CA SER A 121 9.75 12.69 -15.52
C SER A 121 8.48 12.41 -14.69
N GLY A 122 8.02 13.35 -13.89
CA GLY A 122 6.73 13.27 -13.22
C GLY A 122 5.55 13.42 -14.17
N THR A 123 4.33 13.19 -13.68
CA THR A 123 3.10 13.34 -14.47
C THR A 123 2.93 14.77 -15.02
N GLY A 124 2.27 14.93 -16.15
CA GLY A 124 2.00 16.24 -16.74
C GLY A 124 1.46 16.16 -18.16
N LEU A 125 1.15 17.34 -18.75
CA LEU A 125 0.66 17.44 -20.13
C LEU A 125 1.72 17.14 -21.19
N ASN A 126 3.00 17.46 -20.90
CA ASN A 126 4.10 17.36 -21.84
C ASN A 126 5.19 16.39 -21.36
N LYS A 127 4.95 15.65 -20.30
CA LYS A 127 5.84 14.66 -19.72
C LYS A 127 5.00 13.53 -19.14
N SER A 128 5.62 12.41 -18.88
CA SER A 128 5.00 11.26 -18.21
C SER A 128 6.00 10.73 -17.20
N ASN A 129 5.51 10.27 -16.06
CA ASN A 129 6.34 9.51 -15.14
C ASN A 129 6.79 8.21 -15.79
N ILE A 130 7.85 7.64 -15.25
CA ILE A 130 8.48 6.43 -15.79
C ILE A 130 8.34 5.27 -14.79
N ILE A 131 8.24 4.07 -15.36
CA ILE A 131 8.33 2.83 -14.60
C ILE A 131 9.82 2.52 -14.42
N GLN A 132 10.20 2.14 -13.20
CA GLN A 132 11.55 1.75 -12.84
C GLN A 132 11.54 0.39 -12.15
N LYS A 133 12.72 -0.23 -12.04
CA LYS A 133 12.88 -1.49 -11.30
C LYS A 133 14.24 -1.60 -10.64
N ILE A 134 14.32 -2.45 -9.62
CA ILE A 134 15.54 -2.85 -8.92
C ILE A 134 15.62 -4.37 -8.81
N SER A 135 16.83 -4.88 -8.60
CA SER A 135 17.06 -6.27 -8.19
C SER A 135 16.96 -6.41 -6.68
N LEU A 136 16.13 -7.33 -6.20
CA LEU A 136 16.00 -7.61 -4.77
C LEU A 136 17.21 -8.38 -4.20
N SER A 137 17.90 -9.16 -5.01
CA SER A 137 19.16 -9.77 -4.59
C SER A 137 20.24 -8.72 -4.29
N GLN A 138 20.29 -7.65 -5.09
CA GLN A 138 21.16 -6.50 -4.82
C GLN A 138 20.71 -5.73 -3.56
N ALA A 139 19.40 -5.49 -3.38
CA ALA A 139 18.85 -4.85 -2.20
C ALA A 139 19.20 -5.62 -0.90
N ALA A 140 19.05 -6.95 -0.94
CA ALA A 140 19.40 -7.81 0.18
C ALA A 140 20.89 -7.75 0.56
N GLN A 141 21.79 -7.62 -0.43
CA GLN A 141 23.23 -7.45 -0.15
C GLN A 141 23.51 -6.14 0.60
N TYR A 142 22.81 -5.06 0.26
CA TYR A 142 22.95 -3.78 0.97
C TYR A 142 22.40 -3.85 2.39
N SER A 143 21.31 -4.55 2.63
CA SER A 143 20.69 -4.64 3.96
C SER A 143 21.58 -5.31 5.02
N THR A 144 22.58 -6.08 4.59
CA THR A 144 23.56 -6.73 5.49
C THR A 144 24.77 -5.85 5.79
N GLN A 145 24.95 -4.72 5.10
CA GLN A 145 26.11 -3.84 5.29
C GLN A 145 25.82 -2.78 6.34
N ARG A 146 26.68 -2.68 7.34
CA ARG A 146 26.61 -1.66 8.38
C ARG A 146 26.83 -0.27 7.75
N ASN A 147 25.87 0.64 7.87
CA ASN A 147 25.88 1.99 7.26
C ASN A 147 25.76 2.02 5.73
N ALA A 148 25.09 1.05 5.14
CA ALA A 148 24.76 1.12 3.71
C ALA A 148 23.80 2.28 3.45
N SER A 149 24.34 3.40 3.00
CA SER A 149 23.56 4.41 2.28
C SER A 149 23.40 3.90 0.85
N GLY A 150 22.23 3.38 0.55
CA GLY A 150 21.97 2.52 -0.56
C GLY A 150 22.29 3.09 -1.93
N HIS A 151 22.79 2.22 -2.76
CA HIS A 151 23.03 2.46 -4.17
C HIS A 151 22.67 1.21 -4.99
N VAL A 152 21.45 0.67 -4.77
CA VAL A 152 20.94 -0.32 -5.71
C VAL A 152 20.86 0.32 -7.10
N ASN A 153 21.14 -0.46 -8.13
CA ASN A 153 21.00 -0.01 -9.48
C ASN A 153 19.52 0.12 -9.86
N VAL A 154 19.05 1.36 -10.07
CA VAL A 154 17.68 1.65 -10.51
C VAL A 154 17.65 1.70 -12.03
N THR A 155 16.87 0.81 -12.66
CA THR A 155 16.78 0.66 -14.11
C THR A 155 15.44 1.17 -14.62
N THR A 156 15.44 1.97 -15.69
CA THR A 156 14.22 2.42 -16.36
C THR A 156 13.62 1.27 -17.20
N VAL A 157 12.29 1.14 -17.12
CA VAL A 157 11.48 0.22 -17.92
C VAL A 157 10.81 0.98 -19.05
N ASN A 158 11.29 0.77 -20.27
CA ASN A 158 10.76 1.44 -21.46
C ASN A 158 9.58 0.64 -22.05
N ALA A 159 8.42 0.74 -21.40
CA ALA A 159 7.19 0.11 -21.87
C ALA A 159 6.83 0.57 -23.29
N ASN A 160 6.44 -0.36 -24.16
CA ASN A 160 6.15 -0.07 -25.57
C ASN A 160 4.83 -0.75 -26.02
N PRO A 161 3.77 0.04 -26.31
CA PRO A 161 3.61 1.49 -26.11
C PRO A 161 3.81 1.94 -24.65
N THR A 162 4.15 3.20 -24.47
CA THR A 162 4.34 3.79 -23.15
C THR A 162 3.05 3.75 -22.30
N VAL A 163 3.17 3.38 -21.04
CA VAL A 163 2.13 3.61 -20.03
C VAL A 163 2.15 5.09 -19.67
N VAL A 164 1.11 5.82 -20.09
CA VAL A 164 1.10 7.27 -19.94
C VAL A 164 0.62 7.67 -18.55
N ASN A 165 1.47 8.39 -17.84
CA ASN A 165 1.24 8.79 -16.45
C ASN A 165 0.86 7.58 -15.59
N ALA A 166 1.80 6.59 -15.53
CA ALA A 166 1.60 5.39 -14.72
C ALA A 166 1.40 5.75 -13.25
N ASN A 167 0.50 5.05 -12.54
CA ASN A 167 0.25 5.23 -11.12
C ASN A 167 0.28 3.88 -10.40
N GLY A 168 -0.83 3.26 -10.03
CA GLY A 168 -0.87 1.98 -9.34
C GLY A 168 -0.49 0.76 -10.20
N GLY A 169 -0.27 -0.37 -9.56
CA GLY A 169 0.09 -1.58 -10.28
C GLY A 169 0.02 -2.86 -9.44
N THR A 170 -0.11 -3.99 -10.15
CA THR A 170 -0.16 -5.32 -9.54
C THR A 170 0.33 -6.40 -10.52
N ASN A 171 0.47 -7.63 -10.05
CA ASN A 171 0.71 -8.78 -10.91
C ASN A 171 -0.57 -9.20 -11.64
N TYR A 172 -0.45 -9.63 -12.90
CA TYR A 172 -1.58 -10.11 -13.68
C TYR A 172 -1.15 -11.21 -14.66
N ARG A 173 -1.57 -12.44 -14.39
CA ARG A 173 -1.36 -13.61 -15.30
C ARG A 173 0.09 -13.75 -15.77
N GLY A 174 1.05 -13.64 -14.86
CA GLY A 174 2.48 -13.72 -15.14
C GLY A 174 3.09 -12.48 -15.80
N GLN A 175 2.33 -11.41 -15.94
CA GLN A 175 2.76 -10.10 -16.40
C GLN A 175 2.51 -9.05 -15.32
N LEU A 176 2.79 -7.79 -15.60
CA LEU A 176 2.49 -6.65 -14.76
C LEU A 176 1.23 -5.94 -15.29
N LEU A 177 0.41 -5.44 -14.40
CA LEU A 177 -0.73 -4.59 -14.72
C LEU A 177 -0.50 -3.23 -14.08
N PHE A 178 -0.54 -2.17 -14.88
CA PHE A 178 -0.43 -0.79 -14.39
C PHE A 178 -1.68 -0.01 -14.73
N THR A 179 -2.07 0.90 -13.85
CA THR A 179 -2.96 1.98 -14.19
C THR A 179 -2.16 3.09 -14.86
N GLY A 180 -2.76 3.72 -15.86
CA GLY A 180 -2.26 4.98 -16.43
C GLY A 180 -3.34 6.02 -16.32
N GLU A 181 -3.00 7.19 -15.78
CA GLU A 181 -3.94 8.27 -15.53
C GLU A 181 -4.36 9.03 -16.80
N GLY A 182 -3.76 8.69 -17.95
CA GLY A 182 -3.99 9.37 -19.21
C GLY A 182 -3.31 10.74 -19.27
N GLN A 183 -3.64 11.55 -20.31
CA GLN A 183 -3.01 12.85 -20.52
C GLN A 183 -3.88 13.73 -21.41
N GLY A 184 -4.11 14.98 -21.03
CA GLY A 184 -4.95 15.92 -21.78
C GLY A 184 -6.32 15.34 -22.10
N ASN A 185 -6.93 15.78 -23.21
CA ASN A 185 -8.27 15.34 -23.65
C ASN A 185 -8.24 14.03 -24.45
N ASN A 186 -7.12 13.69 -25.05
CA ASN A 186 -7.07 12.68 -26.12
C ASN A 186 -6.43 11.36 -25.68
N THR A 187 -5.64 11.34 -24.61
CA THR A 187 -5.06 10.11 -24.09
C THR A 187 -5.89 9.64 -22.88
N ALA A 188 -6.74 8.68 -23.11
CA ALA A 188 -7.65 8.16 -22.09
C ALA A 188 -6.88 7.44 -20.97
N PRO A 189 -7.28 7.59 -19.70
CA PRO A 189 -6.81 6.71 -18.63
C PRO A 189 -7.11 5.25 -18.95
N SER A 190 -6.18 4.37 -18.67
CA SER A 190 -6.23 2.98 -19.12
C SER A 190 -5.58 2.02 -18.14
N LEU A 191 -6.03 0.78 -18.14
CA LEU A 191 -5.30 -0.34 -17.57
C LEU A 191 -4.36 -0.93 -18.65
N TYR A 192 -3.09 -1.09 -18.31
CA TYR A 192 -2.05 -1.57 -19.22
C TYR A 192 -1.44 -2.87 -18.71
N VAL A 193 -1.46 -3.90 -19.53
CA VAL A 193 -0.69 -5.13 -19.28
C VAL A 193 0.69 -4.97 -19.92
N VAL A 194 1.73 -5.09 -19.10
CA VAL A 194 3.13 -4.90 -19.50
C VAL A 194 3.89 -6.22 -19.33
N ASN A 195 4.57 -6.67 -20.39
CA ASN A 195 5.50 -7.77 -20.27
C ASN A 195 6.70 -7.34 -19.39
N PRO A 196 7.04 -8.04 -18.31
CA PRO A 196 8.12 -7.64 -17.39
C PRO A 196 9.53 -7.77 -17.98
N GLN A 197 9.66 -8.39 -19.18
CA GLN A 197 10.93 -8.57 -19.88
C GLN A 197 11.02 -7.70 -21.13
N PRO A 198 12.24 -7.25 -21.48
CA PRO A 198 12.47 -6.51 -22.72
C PRO A 198 11.90 -7.25 -23.95
N PRO A 199 11.30 -6.55 -24.91
CA PRO A 199 11.20 -5.10 -25.06
C PRO A 199 10.04 -4.43 -24.29
N TYR A 200 9.49 -5.06 -23.24
CA TYR A 200 8.40 -4.56 -22.40
C TYR A 200 7.12 -4.23 -23.19
N ASN A 201 6.73 -5.18 -24.05
CA ASN A 201 5.51 -5.06 -24.86
C ASN A 201 4.31 -4.77 -23.96
N THR A 202 3.53 -3.76 -24.36
CA THR A 202 2.40 -3.25 -23.58
C THR A 202 1.13 -3.36 -24.39
N THR A 203 0.03 -3.74 -23.74
CA THR A 203 -1.30 -3.77 -24.34
C THR A 203 -2.32 -3.11 -23.42
N VAL A 204 -3.29 -2.42 -24.01
CA VAL A 204 -4.40 -1.85 -23.24
C VAL A 204 -5.40 -2.95 -22.92
N LEU A 205 -5.76 -3.08 -21.65
CA LEU A 205 -6.76 -4.03 -21.17
C LEU A 205 -8.16 -3.37 -21.11
N VAL A 206 -8.25 -2.16 -20.53
CA VAL A 206 -9.49 -1.37 -20.39
C VAL A 206 -9.14 0.11 -20.50
N ASN A 207 -9.93 0.92 -21.21
CA ASN A 207 -9.70 2.37 -21.35
C ASN A 207 -10.97 3.23 -21.38
N ASN A 208 -12.12 2.64 -21.12
CA ASN A 208 -13.38 3.39 -21.13
C ASN A 208 -14.49 2.67 -20.36
N TYR A 209 -15.48 3.43 -19.95
CA TYR A 209 -16.75 2.96 -19.41
C TYR A 209 -17.89 3.37 -20.34
N PHE A 210 -18.40 2.43 -21.13
CA PHE A 210 -19.43 2.66 -22.14
C PHE A 210 -19.14 3.84 -23.08
N GLY A 211 -17.92 3.92 -23.60
CA GLY A 211 -17.46 4.97 -24.51
C GLY A 211 -17.02 6.28 -23.82
N ARG A 212 -17.14 6.40 -22.52
CA ARG A 212 -16.67 7.54 -21.73
C ARG A 212 -15.28 7.26 -21.16
N GLN A 213 -14.39 8.24 -21.24
CA GLN A 213 -13.09 8.15 -20.60
C GLN A 213 -13.24 8.13 -19.07
N PHE A 214 -12.43 7.35 -18.38
CA PHE A 214 -12.20 7.48 -16.94
C PHE A 214 -11.59 8.84 -16.61
N ASN A 215 -11.66 9.26 -15.36
CA ASN A 215 -11.11 10.55 -14.93
C ASN A 215 -9.59 10.48 -14.81
N SER A 216 -9.09 9.57 -13.94
CA SER A 216 -7.68 9.37 -13.66
C SER A 216 -7.53 8.07 -12.87
N LEU A 217 -7.21 6.96 -13.54
CA LEU A 217 -7.08 5.67 -12.86
C LEU A 217 -5.91 5.69 -11.89
N ASN A 218 -6.18 5.35 -10.62
CA ASN A 218 -5.19 5.43 -9.56
C ASN A 218 -4.60 4.06 -9.23
N ASP A 219 -5.32 3.17 -8.56
CA ASP A 219 -4.78 1.88 -8.14
C ASP A 219 -5.59 0.70 -8.67
N VAL A 220 -4.98 -0.50 -8.63
CA VAL A 220 -5.55 -1.72 -9.20
C VAL A 220 -5.16 -2.94 -8.38
N SER A 221 -6.13 -3.81 -8.14
CA SER A 221 -5.92 -5.10 -7.46
C SER A 221 -6.75 -6.21 -8.10
N ILE A 222 -6.30 -7.45 -7.92
CA ILE A 222 -7.00 -8.65 -8.39
C ILE A 222 -7.62 -9.36 -7.19
N ASN A 223 -8.92 -9.65 -7.25
CA ASN A 223 -9.53 -10.47 -6.21
C ASN A 223 -9.07 -11.93 -6.36
N PRO A 224 -8.42 -12.50 -5.32
CA PRO A 224 -7.87 -13.87 -5.40
C PRO A 224 -8.94 -14.95 -5.55
N ARG A 225 -10.21 -14.66 -5.21
CA ARG A 225 -11.31 -15.61 -5.27
C ARG A 225 -11.87 -15.79 -6.68
N ASN A 226 -11.97 -14.70 -7.47
CA ASN A 226 -12.62 -14.76 -8.79
C ASN A 226 -11.69 -14.35 -9.95
N GLY A 227 -10.51 -13.77 -9.68
CA GLY A 227 -9.55 -13.32 -10.69
C GLY A 227 -9.97 -12.07 -11.46
N ASP A 228 -11.02 -11.39 -11.03
CA ASP A 228 -11.45 -10.12 -11.60
C ASP A 228 -10.55 -8.97 -11.18
N VAL A 229 -10.47 -7.98 -12.04
CA VAL A 229 -9.64 -6.78 -11.86
C VAL A 229 -10.48 -5.66 -11.29
N TYR A 230 -10.08 -5.12 -10.14
CA TYR A 230 -10.75 -3.99 -9.50
C TYR A 230 -9.81 -2.79 -9.48
N PHE A 231 -10.33 -1.61 -9.79
CA PHE A 231 -9.52 -0.40 -9.88
C PHE A 231 -10.30 0.83 -9.45
N THR A 232 -9.57 1.83 -8.98
CA THR A 232 -10.10 3.12 -8.53
C THR A 232 -9.99 4.16 -9.64
N ASP A 233 -11.03 4.97 -9.80
CA ASP A 233 -11.05 6.15 -10.67
C ASP A 233 -11.28 7.40 -9.83
N THR A 234 -10.35 8.35 -9.89
CA THR A 234 -10.26 9.49 -8.99
C THR A 234 -9.98 10.78 -9.78
N LEU A 235 -9.65 11.88 -9.07
CA LEU A 235 -9.45 13.21 -9.68
C LEU A 235 -7.99 13.64 -9.76
N TYR A 236 -7.01 12.80 -9.44
CA TYR A 236 -5.63 13.29 -9.32
C TYR A 236 -5.07 13.87 -10.61
N GLY A 237 -5.40 13.30 -11.77
CA GLY A 237 -4.99 13.90 -13.03
C GLY A 237 -5.53 15.32 -13.26
N TYR A 238 -6.76 15.63 -12.81
CA TYR A 238 -7.31 16.97 -12.80
C TYR A 238 -6.66 17.86 -11.74
N LEU A 239 -6.51 17.36 -10.52
CA LEU A 239 -5.87 18.08 -9.41
C LEU A 239 -4.36 18.31 -9.58
N GLN A 240 -3.77 17.71 -10.61
CA GLN A 240 -2.36 17.88 -11.01
C GLN A 240 -2.24 18.56 -12.40
N ASP A 241 -3.33 19.16 -12.90
CA ASP A 241 -3.38 19.99 -14.10
C ASP A 241 -2.99 19.27 -15.42
N PHE A 242 -3.15 17.94 -15.50
CA PHE A 242 -2.86 17.21 -16.75
C PHE A 242 -4.05 16.44 -17.33
N ARG A 243 -5.22 16.47 -16.68
CA ARG A 243 -6.49 15.94 -17.19
C ARG A 243 -7.56 17.02 -17.24
N PRO A 244 -8.57 16.89 -18.11
CA PRO A 244 -9.73 17.78 -18.11
C PRO A 244 -10.56 17.59 -16.83
N PRO A 245 -11.54 18.49 -16.57
CA PRO A 245 -12.51 18.28 -15.50
C PRO A 245 -13.19 16.91 -15.63
N PRO A 246 -13.51 16.26 -14.49
CA PRO A 246 -14.05 14.90 -14.46
C PRO A 246 -15.40 14.81 -15.17
N ALA A 247 -15.64 13.68 -15.83
CA ALA A 247 -16.89 13.38 -16.52
C ALA A 247 -17.61 12.14 -15.97
N LEU A 248 -17.00 11.47 -14.99
CA LEU A 248 -17.56 10.36 -14.22
C LEU A 248 -17.43 10.67 -12.72
N PRO A 249 -18.29 10.10 -11.85
CA PRO A 249 -18.07 10.15 -10.41
C PRO A 249 -16.79 9.42 -10.01
N ASN A 250 -16.26 9.74 -8.83
CA ASN A 250 -15.16 9.00 -8.20
C ASN A 250 -15.68 7.65 -7.71
N GLN A 251 -15.21 6.57 -8.31
CA GLN A 251 -15.79 5.22 -8.14
C GLN A 251 -14.74 4.12 -8.13
N VAL A 252 -15.15 2.97 -7.63
CA VAL A 252 -14.43 1.71 -7.80
C VAL A 252 -15.11 0.89 -8.90
N TYR A 253 -14.34 0.47 -9.87
CA TYR A 253 -14.78 -0.36 -10.99
C TYR A 253 -14.25 -1.78 -10.86
N ARG A 254 -14.99 -2.71 -11.44
CA ARG A 254 -14.61 -4.10 -11.65
C ARG A 254 -14.60 -4.41 -13.14
N PHE A 255 -13.53 -4.97 -13.63
CA PHE A 255 -13.45 -5.56 -14.95
C PHE A 255 -13.41 -7.09 -14.83
N THR A 256 -14.31 -7.77 -15.54
CA THR A 256 -14.39 -9.23 -15.58
C THR A 256 -13.74 -9.73 -16.88
N PRO A 257 -12.52 -10.28 -16.83
CA PRO A 257 -11.77 -10.62 -18.05
C PRO A 257 -12.41 -11.68 -18.94
N THR A 258 -13.25 -12.53 -18.38
CA THR A 258 -13.93 -13.62 -19.12
C THR A 258 -15.08 -13.11 -19.98
N THR A 259 -15.71 -11.99 -19.62
CA THR A 259 -16.86 -11.43 -20.34
C THR A 259 -16.55 -10.08 -20.99
N GLY A 260 -15.48 -9.41 -20.58
CA GLY A 260 -15.16 -8.03 -20.96
C GLY A 260 -16.04 -6.97 -20.28
N ALA A 261 -16.87 -7.35 -19.31
CA ALA A 261 -17.77 -6.43 -18.63
C ALA A 261 -17.00 -5.53 -17.67
N VAL A 262 -17.33 -4.22 -17.70
CA VAL A 262 -16.92 -3.23 -16.72
C VAL A 262 -18.14 -2.81 -15.92
N THR A 263 -18.08 -2.91 -14.58
CA THR A 263 -19.18 -2.56 -13.68
C THR A 263 -18.68 -1.65 -12.55
N VAL A 264 -19.54 -0.75 -12.07
CA VAL A 264 -19.26 0.01 -10.84
C VAL A 264 -19.63 -0.88 -9.65
N VAL A 265 -18.73 -0.98 -8.66
CA VAL A 265 -18.93 -1.81 -7.46
C VAL A 265 -19.02 -0.99 -6.19
N ALA A 266 -18.47 0.22 -6.17
CA ALA A 266 -18.61 1.17 -5.05
C ALA A 266 -18.49 2.62 -5.52
N ASP A 267 -19.15 3.51 -4.79
CA ASP A 267 -19.18 4.96 -5.02
C ASP A 267 -19.17 5.74 -3.68
N GLY A 268 -19.40 7.05 -3.75
CA GLY A 268 -19.50 7.91 -2.57
C GLY A 268 -18.15 8.13 -1.86
N PHE A 269 -17.06 8.14 -2.63
CA PHE A 269 -15.73 8.54 -2.17
C PHE A 269 -15.45 9.99 -2.56
N ASP A 270 -14.60 10.65 -1.77
CA ASP A 270 -14.02 11.93 -2.19
C ASP A 270 -12.89 11.69 -3.20
N LEU A 271 -11.87 10.93 -2.83
CA LEU A 271 -10.73 10.58 -3.69
C LEU A 271 -10.31 9.12 -3.42
N PRO A 272 -10.98 8.12 -4.02
CA PRO A 272 -10.59 6.73 -3.86
C PRO A 272 -9.19 6.52 -4.45
N ASN A 273 -8.32 5.85 -3.68
CA ASN A 273 -6.92 5.69 -4.02
C ASN A 273 -6.54 4.19 -4.01
N GLY A 274 -5.79 3.71 -3.00
CA GLY A 274 -5.36 2.34 -2.89
C GLY A 274 -6.54 1.35 -2.77
N ILE A 275 -6.38 0.16 -3.37
CA ILE A 275 -7.35 -0.94 -3.27
C ILE A 275 -6.65 -2.28 -3.06
N THR A 276 -7.12 -3.08 -2.10
CA THR A 276 -6.62 -4.43 -1.87
C THR A 276 -7.72 -5.37 -1.38
N PHE A 277 -7.42 -6.66 -1.35
CA PHE A 277 -8.33 -7.70 -0.85
C PHE A 277 -7.72 -8.44 0.34
N SER A 278 -8.61 -8.94 1.23
CA SER A 278 -8.22 -9.94 2.21
C SER A 278 -7.67 -11.20 1.52
N PRO A 279 -6.85 -12.02 2.21
CA PRO A 279 -6.20 -13.19 1.61
C PRO A 279 -7.16 -14.15 0.90
N ASN A 280 -8.38 -14.28 1.41
CA ASN A 280 -9.43 -15.14 0.84
C ASN A 280 -10.37 -14.40 -0.13
N GLY A 281 -10.13 -13.12 -0.42
CA GLY A 281 -10.94 -12.29 -1.31
C GLY A 281 -12.37 -11.97 -0.83
N SER A 282 -12.69 -12.24 0.44
CA SER A 282 -14.04 -12.00 0.99
C SER A 282 -14.26 -10.53 1.42
N TYR A 283 -13.17 -9.79 1.64
CA TYR A 283 -13.22 -8.36 1.94
C TYR A 283 -12.36 -7.59 0.94
N ALA A 284 -12.84 -6.40 0.58
CA ALA A 284 -12.07 -5.39 -0.11
C ALA A 284 -11.81 -4.21 0.84
N TYR A 285 -10.64 -3.60 0.72
CA TYR A 285 -10.26 -2.39 1.43
C TYR A 285 -9.95 -1.32 0.40
N VAL A 286 -10.50 -0.13 0.59
CA VAL A 286 -10.29 1.04 -0.29
C VAL A 286 -9.92 2.22 0.56
N THR A 287 -8.82 2.88 0.22
CA THR A 287 -8.41 4.14 0.85
C THR A 287 -9.15 5.30 0.22
N ASP A 288 -9.50 6.30 1.02
CA ASP A 288 -10.07 7.57 0.56
C ASP A 288 -9.19 8.70 1.06
N THR A 289 -8.49 9.32 0.12
CA THR A 289 -7.51 10.37 0.35
C THR A 289 -8.12 11.77 0.21
N GLY A 290 -9.43 11.89 0.41
CA GLY A 290 -10.21 13.12 0.23
C GLY A 290 -9.67 14.35 0.96
N ALA A 291 -8.89 14.16 2.04
CA ALA A 291 -8.23 15.28 2.72
C ALA A 291 -7.08 15.92 1.92
N GLN A 292 -6.53 15.26 0.89
CA GLN A 292 -5.37 15.70 0.12
C GLN A 292 -5.75 16.05 -1.32
N TYR A 293 -5.80 17.33 -1.65
CA TYR A 293 -6.17 17.85 -2.99
C TYR A 293 -4.95 18.14 -3.87
N SER A 294 -3.90 17.34 -3.76
CA SER A 294 -2.68 17.47 -4.55
C SER A 294 -2.15 18.92 -4.62
N PHE A 295 -2.07 19.55 -5.79
CA PHE A 295 -1.55 20.92 -5.96
C PHE A 295 -2.47 22.00 -5.37
N TYR A 296 -3.70 21.68 -5.03
CA TYR A 296 -4.69 22.62 -4.46
C TYR A 296 -4.77 22.55 -2.93
N GLY A 297 -3.81 21.87 -2.28
CA GLY A 297 -3.70 21.82 -0.82
C GLY A 297 -4.51 20.70 -0.19
N TYR A 298 -5.08 20.96 0.99
CA TYR A 298 -5.80 19.92 1.75
C TYR A 298 -6.98 20.48 2.53
N ASN A 299 -7.91 19.58 2.83
CA ASN A 299 -9.09 19.82 3.66
C ASN A 299 -9.12 18.85 4.84
N MET A 300 -8.83 19.36 6.05
CA MET A 300 -8.75 18.58 7.29
C MET A 300 -10.08 17.93 7.71
N THR A 301 -11.21 18.31 7.10
CA THR A 301 -12.55 17.78 7.41
C THR A 301 -13.04 16.75 6.38
N ALA A 302 -12.27 16.52 5.33
CA ALA A 302 -12.53 15.50 4.32
C ALA A 302 -11.92 14.14 4.73
N PRO A 303 -12.28 13.04 4.08
CA PRO A 303 -11.80 11.71 4.42
C PRO A 303 -10.28 11.57 4.35
N ALA A 304 -9.70 10.94 5.38
CA ALA A 304 -8.40 10.32 5.43
C ALA A 304 -8.62 8.91 5.99
N SER A 305 -9.32 8.06 5.24
CA SER A 305 -9.99 6.89 5.78
C SER A 305 -9.73 5.64 4.95
N ILE A 306 -9.76 4.50 5.60
CA ILE A 306 -9.84 3.19 4.94
C ILE A 306 -11.26 2.67 5.13
N TYR A 307 -11.90 2.27 4.03
CA TYR A 307 -13.20 1.61 4.06
C TYR A 307 -13.04 0.12 3.76
N ARG A 308 -13.78 -0.72 4.50
CA ARG A 308 -13.89 -2.14 4.25
C ARG A 308 -15.25 -2.47 3.67
N PHE A 309 -15.27 -3.32 2.64
CA PHE A 309 -16.47 -3.85 2.00
C PHE A 309 -16.50 -5.37 2.12
N THR A 310 -17.69 -5.95 2.18
CA THR A 310 -17.90 -7.37 1.88
C THR A 310 -17.89 -7.54 0.38
N VAL A 311 -17.16 -8.53 -0.13
CA VAL A 311 -17.19 -8.93 -1.53
C VAL A 311 -18.17 -10.10 -1.66
N GLU A 312 -19.27 -9.87 -2.36
CA GLU A 312 -20.32 -10.86 -2.59
C GLU A 312 -19.86 -11.95 -3.58
N GLU A 313 -20.62 -13.02 -3.71
CA GLU A 313 -20.30 -14.13 -4.62
C GLU A 313 -20.26 -13.68 -6.10
N ASP A 314 -21.11 -12.74 -6.46
CA ASP A 314 -21.14 -12.15 -7.82
C ASP A 314 -20.04 -11.11 -8.05
N GLY A 315 -19.20 -10.84 -7.05
CA GLY A 315 -18.10 -9.89 -7.09
C GLY A 315 -18.47 -8.43 -6.86
N THR A 316 -19.73 -8.15 -6.52
CA THR A 316 -20.16 -6.80 -6.09
C THR A 316 -19.73 -6.51 -4.66
N PHE A 317 -19.72 -5.22 -4.28
CA PHE A 317 -19.37 -4.78 -2.94
C PHE A 317 -20.62 -4.43 -2.15
N SER A 318 -20.67 -4.86 -0.89
CA SER A 318 -21.73 -4.53 0.06
C SER A 318 -21.15 -4.14 1.42
N ASN A 319 -22.00 -3.76 2.38
CA ASN A 319 -21.63 -3.52 3.78
C ASN A 319 -20.44 -2.58 3.97
N ARG A 320 -20.40 -1.44 3.24
CA ARG A 320 -19.37 -0.41 3.46
C ARG A 320 -19.26 -0.06 4.94
N LYS A 321 -18.07 -0.22 5.51
CA LYS A 321 -17.74 0.16 6.89
C LYS A 321 -16.50 1.02 6.92
N LEU A 322 -16.51 2.04 7.74
CA LEU A 322 -15.27 2.70 8.13
C LEU A 322 -14.40 1.67 8.87
N PHE A 323 -13.24 1.36 8.28
CA PHE A 323 -12.28 0.45 8.88
C PHE A 323 -11.39 1.22 9.87
N THR A 324 -10.81 2.33 9.42
CA THR A 324 -10.06 3.26 10.28
C THR A 324 -10.02 4.65 9.66
N TYR A 325 -9.86 5.67 10.50
CA TYR A 325 -9.35 6.99 10.12
C TYR A 325 -7.85 6.98 10.35
N ALA A 326 -7.06 7.27 9.32
CA ALA A 326 -5.61 7.15 9.36
C ALA A 326 -4.94 8.53 9.44
N THR A 327 -3.91 8.64 10.28
CA THR A 327 -3.17 9.89 10.51
C THR A 327 -1.73 9.56 10.94
N PRO A 328 -0.71 10.41 10.62
CA PRO A 328 -0.77 11.68 9.88
C PRO A 328 -0.90 11.47 8.38
N GLY A 329 -1.39 12.48 7.68
CA GLY A 329 -1.61 12.44 6.24
C GLY A 329 -2.87 11.70 5.83
N VAL A 330 -2.81 11.03 4.70
CA VAL A 330 -3.89 10.20 4.15
C VAL A 330 -3.36 8.78 3.91
N PRO A 331 -4.20 7.74 4.02
CA PRO A 331 -3.81 6.38 3.67
C PRO A 331 -3.77 6.26 2.14
N ASP A 332 -2.62 5.95 1.57
CA ASP A 332 -2.38 5.88 0.12
C ASP A 332 -2.41 4.42 -0.37
N GLY A 333 -1.29 3.85 -0.82
CA GLY A 333 -1.20 2.45 -1.20
C GLY A 333 -1.51 1.51 -0.03
N ILE A 334 -2.17 0.38 -0.30
CA ILE A 334 -2.71 -0.52 0.72
C ILE A 334 -2.50 -1.99 0.34
N HIS A 335 -2.09 -2.82 1.31
CA HIS A 335 -1.90 -4.26 1.12
C HIS A 335 -2.36 -5.05 2.34
N CYS A 336 -2.57 -6.37 2.15
CA CYS A 336 -2.80 -7.31 3.25
C CYS A 336 -1.65 -8.33 3.35
N ASP A 337 -1.36 -8.81 4.56
CA ASP A 337 -0.55 -10.01 4.75
C ASP A 337 -1.41 -11.29 4.73
N THR A 338 -0.75 -12.45 4.77
CA THR A 338 -1.43 -13.76 4.76
C THR A 338 -2.31 -14.01 5.99
N ASN A 339 -2.12 -13.26 7.08
CA ASN A 339 -2.95 -13.33 8.29
C ASN A 339 -4.16 -12.38 8.22
N GLY A 340 -4.26 -11.56 7.15
CA GLY A 340 -5.33 -10.59 6.95
C GLY A 340 -5.12 -9.26 7.66
N ASN A 341 -3.94 -9.00 8.22
CA ASN A 341 -3.60 -7.67 8.69
C ASN A 341 -3.52 -6.70 7.49
N VAL A 342 -3.94 -5.47 7.72
CA VAL A 342 -4.04 -4.42 6.69
C VAL A 342 -2.93 -3.42 6.90
N TYR A 343 -2.21 -3.11 5.84
CA TYR A 343 -1.09 -2.18 5.82
C TYR A 343 -1.42 -1.03 4.88
N ALA A 344 -1.13 0.20 5.29
CA ALA A 344 -1.24 1.35 4.39
C ALA A 344 -0.05 2.30 4.56
N GLY A 345 0.34 2.92 3.45
CA GLY A 345 1.32 4.01 3.43
C GLY A 345 0.70 5.31 3.90
N LEU A 346 1.42 6.06 4.74
CA LEU A 346 1.01 7.33 5.33
C LEU A 346 2.19 8.32 5.38
N ASN A 347 1.92 9.51 5.94
CA ASN A 347 2.94 10.56 6.05
C ASN A 347 4.07 10.29 7.06
N ASP A 348 3.96 9.24 7.87
CA ASP A 348 5.00 8.84 8.82
C ASP A 348 5.65 7.49 8.51
N GLY A 349 5.22 6.83 7.42
CA GLY A 349 5.68 5.52 7.00
C GLY A 349 4.54 4.55 6.71
N VAL A 350 4.66 3.27 7.09
CA VAL A 350 3.64 2.24 6.88
C VAL A 350 2.98 1.90 8.21
N GLN A 351 1.67 2.02 8.29
CA GLN A 351 0.89 1.63 9.46
C GLN A 351 0.20 0.29 9.25
N VAL A 352 0.04 -0.48 10.32
CA VAL A 352 -0.47 -1.86 10.29
C VAL A 352 -1.60 -2.05 11.29
N TRP A 353 -2.74 -2.54 10.80
CA TRP A 353 -3.92 -2.84 11.61
C TRP A 353 -4.28 -4.31 11.51
N ASN A 354 -4.83 -4.87 12.58
CA ASN A 354 -5.46 -6.19 12.52
C ASN A 354 -6.79 -6.15 11.71
N PRO A 355 -7.38 -7.31 11.37
CA PRO A 355 -8.62 -7.36 10.58
C PRO A 355 -9.83 -6.64 11.20
N SER A 356 -9.79 -6.28 12.49
CA SER A 356 -10.83 -5.51 13.16
C SER A 356 -10.59 -3.99 13.15
N GLY A 357 -9.44 -3.51 12.65
CA GLY A 357 -9.09 -2.09 12.55
C GLY A 357 -8.33 -1.54 13.76
N THR A 358 -7.82 -2.41 14.65
CA THR A 358 -6.95 -2.01 15.75
C THR A 358 -5.53 -1.81 15.22
N LEU A 359 -4.90 -0.66 15.48
CA LEU A 359 -3.52 -0.38 15.14
C LEU A 359 -2.60 -1.32 15.93
N LEU A 360 -1.82 -2.14 15.22
CA LEU A 360 -0.82 -3.04 15.81
C LEU A 360 0.54 -2.37 15.93
N GLY A 361 0.93 -1.64 14.90
CA GLY A 361 2.24 -0.99 14.87
C GLY A 361 2.46 -0.17 13.62
N LYS A 362 3.68 0.35 13.52
CA LYS A 362 4.15 1.16 12.38
C LYS A 362 5.57 0.78 11.99
N ILE A 363 5.87 0.83 10.69
CA ILE A 363 7.23 0.97 10.19
C ILE A 363 7.42 2.47 9.97
N PHE A 364 8.02 3.11 10.98
CA PHE A 364 8.16 4.56 11.05
C PHE A 364 9.36 5.02 10.22
N LEU A 365 9.11 5.91 9.26
CA LEU A 365 10.14 6.50 8.40
C LEU A 365 10.44 7.96 8.76
N GLY A 366 9.53 8.61 9.51
CA GLY A 366 9.56 10.06 9.72
C GLY A 366 9.26 10.87 8.46
N THR A 367 8.84 10.21 7.39
CA THR A 367 8.49 10.80 6.09
C THR A 367 7.40 9.98 5.41
N THR A 368 6.80 10.55 4.36
CA THR A 368 5.71 9.92 3.60
C THR A 368 6.17 8.63 2.93
N SER A 369 5.35 7.57 3.07
CA SER A 369 5.32 6.44 2.16
C SER A 369 4.01 6.48 1.40
N ALA A 370 4.04 6.67 0.09
CA ALA A 370 2.84 6.58 -0.73
C ALA A 370 2.48 5.11 -0.99
N ASN A 371 3.45 4.29 -1.34
CA ASN A 371 3.21 2.88 -1.61
C ASN A 371 4.39 1.99 -1.16
N PHE A 372 4.10 0.71 -0.96
CA PHE A 372 5.05 -0.32 -0.58
C PHE A 372 4.53 -1.67 -1.05
N ASN A 373 5.33 -2.72 -1.06
CA ASN A 373 4.80 -4.07 -1.24
C ASN A 373 5.72 -5.12 -0.62
N PHE A 374 5.12 -6.26 -0.32
CA PHE A 374 5.84 -7.46 0.06
C PHE A 374 6.57 -8.07 -1.14
N ALA A 375 7.71 -8.68 -0.87
CA ALA A 375 8.50 -9.41 -1.85
C ALA A 375 8.66 -10.88 -1.42
N GLY A 376 7.53 -11.57 -1.33
CA GLY A 376 7.42 -12.90 -0.73
C GLY A 376 7.48 -12.83 0.80
N LYS A 377 7.90 -13.92 1.42
CA LYS A 377 8.03 -14.00 2.88
C LYS A 377 9.25 -13.23 3.37
N GLY A 378 9.03 -12.40 4.38
CA GLY A 378 10.10 -11.77 5.13
C GLY A 378 10.74 -10.55 4.48
N ARG A 379 10.21 -10.06 3.36
CA ARG A 379 10.79 -8.92 2.64
C ARG A 379 9.71 -7.90 2.25
N MET A 380 10.05 -6.63 2.36
CA MET A 380 9.20 -5.52 1.91
C MET A 380 10.06 -4.42 1.28
N VAL A 381 9.56 -3.80 0.22
CA VAL A 381 10.12 -2.57 -0.35
C VAL A 381 9.13 -1.44 -0.12
N ILE A 382 9.63 -0.28 0.34
CA ILE A 382 8.82 0.87 0.69
C ILE A 382 9.30 2.06 -0.12
N CYS A 383 8.41 2.62 -0.92
CA CYS A 383 8.62 3.88 -1.63
C CYS A 383 8.31 5.06 -0.70
N ALA A 384 9.29 5.91 -0.47
CA ALA A 384 9.20 7.07 0.41
C ALA A 384 9.73 8.33 -0.30
N GLU A 385 9.11 8.66 -1.40
CA GLU A 385 9.35 9.86 -2.23
C GLU A 385 10.80 9.95 -2.73
N THR A 386 11.70 10.44 -1.91
CA THR A 386 13.12 10.63 -2.25
C THR A 386 14.01 9.45 -1.87
N GLN A 387 13.45 8.49 -1.13
CA GLN A 387 14.15 7.32 -0.62
C GLN A 387 13.39 6.04 -0.92
N LEU A 388 14.13 4.98 -1.18
CA LEU A 388 13.62 3.62 -1.30
C LEU A 388 14.17 2.79 -0.14
N TYR A 389 13.28 2.14 0.60
CA TYR A 389 13.66 1.31 1.74
C TYR A 389 13.46 -0.18 1.42
N TYR A 390 14.29 -0.99 2.05
CA TYR A 390 14.15 -2.42 2.11
C TYR A 390 14.01 -2.84 3.58
N ALA A 391 12.93 -3.51 3.90
CA ALA A 391 12.68 -4.04 5.23
C ALA A 391 12.75 -5.57 5.24
N THR A 392 13.30 -6.14 6.31
CA THR A 392 13.16 -7.56 6.65
C THR A 392 12.22 -7.69 7.85
N LEU A 393 11.28 -8.61 7.77
CA LEU A 393 10.24 -8.85 8.79
C LEU A 393 9.77 -10.31 8.70
N ALA A 394 8.87 -10.75 9.58
CA ALA A 394 8.36 -12.13 9.56
C ALA A 394 7.14 -12.32 8.65
N ALA A 395 6.38 -11.25 8.41
CA ALA A 395 5.13 -11.31 7.64
C ALA A 395 5.36 -11.64 6.15
N GLU A 396 4.32 -12.15 5.52
CA GLU A 396 4.25 -12.47 4.10
C GLU A 396 3.01 -11.83 3.47
N GLY A 397 3.17 -11.21 2.28
CA GLY A 397 2.07 -10.58 1.57
C GLY A 397 1.07 -11.57 1.01
N ALA A 398 -0.21 -11.26 1.12
CA ALA A 398 -1.31 -12.15 0.75
C ALA A 398 -1.49 -12.36 -0.74
N VAL A 399 -1.17 -11.37 -1.56
CA VAL A 399 -1.72 -11.24 -2.92
C VAL A 399 -0.86 -11.90 -4.00
N VAL A 400 0.45 -12.00 -3.80
CA VAL A 400 1.39 -12.36 -4.87
C VAL A 400 1.23 -13.79 -5.38
N ALA A 401 0.96 -14.74 -4.49
CA ALA A 401 0.87 -16.15 -4.87
C ALA A 401 -0.37 -16.49 -5.72
N SER A 402 -1.48 -15.77 -5.54
CA SER A 402 -2.75 -16.04 -6.25
C SER A 402 -2.81 -15.40 -7.64
N GLN A 403 -1.93 -14.46 -7.95
CA GLN A 403 -1.93 -13.70 -9.21
C GLN A 403 -0.94 -14.22 -10.24
N MET A 404 -0.09 -15.13 -9.83
CA MET A 404 0.85 -15.81 -10.72
C MET A 404 0.16 -17.02 -11.36
N PRO A 405 0.36 -17.30 -12.65
CA PRO A 405 -0.05 -18.56 -13.22
C PRO A 405 0.63 -19.69 -12.45
N PRO A 406 0.00 -20.86 -12.31
CA PRO A 406 0.69 -22.04 -11.81
C PRO A 406 1.96 -22.25 -12.66
N MET A 407 3.09 -22.39 -11.98
CA MET A 407 4.37 -22.71 -12.62
C MET A 407 4.30 -24.09 -13.26
#